data_de981ea87539cd2b9fb3d150fe346c02
#
_entry.id   de981ea87539cd2b9fb3d150fe346c02
#
_cell.length_a   1.000
_cell.length_b   1.000
_cell.length_c   1.000
_cell.angle_alpha   90.00
_cell.angle_beta   90.00
_cell.angle_gamma   90.00
#
_symmetry.space_group_name_H-M   'P 1'
#
loop_
_entity.id
_entity.type
_entity.pdbx_description
1 polymer ?
#
loop_
_entity_poly.entity_id
_entity_poly.type
_entity_poly.pdbx_seq_one_letter_code
_entity_poly.pdbx_strand_id
1 'polypeptide(L)'
;LVQIRQQGKFVMLDEKRVKSVQETFGQLNVVIFSPEDLVLSKGGASNRRLFLDRAIFQFNPAYAKTTKAYETALKNRNSIIKDLRISGKNQSVLDVFDPQVVELGSKMVFQRLEFIKSFRKYFLEAYETLSSGEQKVDITYRVIRTNDLKNLVYPFYLRREEDL
;
A
#
# COMPACT_ATOMS: atom_id res chain seq x y z
N LEU A 1 -7.54 16.46 18.72
CA LEU A 1 -6.37 17.20 19.17
C LEU A 1 -5.12 16.31 19.15
N VAL A 2 -4.04 16.79 18.53
CA VAL A 2 -2.72 16.13 18.57
C VAL A 2 -1.84 16.89 19.58
N GLN A 3 -1.31 16.18 20.56
CA GLN A 3 -0.36 16.74 21.52
C GLN A 3 1.02 16.09 21.36
N ILE A 4 2.06 16.91 21.28
CA ILE A 4 3.45 16.49 21.25
C ILE A 4 4.05 16.85 22.61
N ARG A 5 4.52 15.85 23.36
CA ARG A 5 5.19 16.02 24.67
C ARG A 5 6.58 15.39 24.61
N GLN A 6 7.43 15.69 25.58
CA GLN A 6 8.77 15.07 25.68
C GLN A 6 8.71 13.52 25.69
N GLN A 7 7.62 12.94 26.18
CA GLN A 7 7.39 11.49 26.25
C GLN A 7 6.80 10.89 24.97
N GLY A 8 6.56 11.67 23.89
CA GLY A 8 6.04 11.19 22.61
C GLY A 8 4.83 11.95 22.09
N LYS A 9 4.29 11.45 20.97
CA LYS A 9 3.07 11.99 20.34
C LYS A 9 1.85 11.28 20.90
N PHE A 10 0.87 12.07 21.34
CA PHE A 10 -0.43 11.57 21.79
C PHE A 10 -1.51 12.15 20.89
N VAL A 11 -2.42 11.31 20.44
CA VAL A 11 -3.60 11.74 19.69
C VAL A 11 -4.82 11.58 20.58
N MET A 12 -5.64 12.61 20.64
CA MET A 12 -6.91 12.59 21.34
C MET A 12 -8.03 12.80 20.32
N LEU A 13 -9.05 11.95 20.38
CA LEU A 13 -10.27 12.06 19.63
C LEU A 13 -11.40 12.21 20.64
N ASP A 14 -12.16 13.27 20.54
CA ASP A 14 -13.27 13.60 21.47
C ASP A 14 -12.85 13.47 22.95
N GLU A 15 -11.72 14.11 23.28
CA GLU A 15 -11.12 14.14 24.63
C GLU A 15 -10.61 12.78 25.14
N LYS A 16 -10.76 11.70 24.35
CA LYS A 16 -10.22 10.38 24.69
C LYS A 16 -8.91 10.12 23.97
N ARG A 17 -7.93 9.58 24.71
CA ARG A 17 -6.67 9.16 24.12
C ARG A 17 -6.88 7.94 23.24
N VAL A 18 -6.48 8.03 21.97
CA VAL A 18 -6.50 6.88 21.05
C VAL A 18 -5.27 5.99 21.28
N LYS A 19 -5.46 4.70 21.15
CA LYS A 19 -4.39 3.70 21.36
C LYS A 19 -3.41 3.66 20.19
N SER A 20 -3.87 4.01 18.99
CA SER A 20 -3.05 4.03 17.78
C SER A 20 -3.48 5.15 16.84
N VAL A 21 -2.54 5.65 16.03
CA VAL A 21 -2.83 6.65 15.00
C VAL A 21 -3.84 6.13 13.97
N GLN A 22 -3.90 4.82 13.74
CA GLN A 22 -4.84 4.21 12.80
C GLN A 22 -6.31 4.42 13.21
N GLU A 23 -6.61 4.62 14.51
CA GLU A 23 -7.96 4.94 14.98
C GLU A 23 -8.46 6.32 14.53
N THR A 24 -7.55 7.18 14.07
CA THR A 24 -7.90 8.52 13.55
C THR A 24 -8.14 8.54 12.05
N PHE A 25 -7.83 7.46 11.35
CA PHE A 25 -8.04 7.39 9.91
C PHE A 25 -9.54 7.44 9.58
N GLY A 26 -9.91 8.25 8.60
CA GLY A 26 -11.29 8.48 8.21
C GLY A 26 -12.06 9.48 9.08
N GLN A 27 -11.50 9.93 10.21
CA GLN A 27 -12.13 10.96 11.04
C GLN A 27 -11.92 12.39 10.49
N LEU A 28 -10.79 12.61 9.81
CA LEU A 28 -10.49 13.87 9.16
C LEU A 28 -9.75 13.58 7.85
N ASN A 29 -10.35 13.98 6.74
CA ASN A 29 -9.72 13.90 5.43
C ASN A 29 -8.91 15.15 5.19
N VAL A 30 -7.59 14.99 5.02
CA VAL A 30 -6.65 16.09 4.83
C VAL A 30 -5.92 15.91 3.52
N VAL A 31 -5.86 16.98 2.73
CA VAL A 31 -5.01 17.07 1.54
C VAL A 31 -3.92 18.08 1.86
N ILE A 32 -2.67 17.66 1.73
CA ILE A 32 -1.50 18.50 1.88
C ILE A 32 -0.77 18.50 0.54
N PHE A 33 -0.39 19.64 0.05
CA PHE A 33 0.49 19.80 -1.10
C PHE A 33 1.78 20.47 -0.66
N SER A 34 2.90 19.87 -1.03
CA SER A 34 4.24 20.38 -0.73
C SER A 34 5.17 20.19 -1.93
N PRO A 35 6.29 20.94 -2.02
CA PRO A 35 7.27 20.74 -3.09
C PRO A 35 7.83 19.33 -3.15
N GLU A 36 7.89 18.62 -2.03
CA GLU A 36 8.33 17.24 -1.93
C GLU A 36 7.41 16.27 -2.69
N ASP A 37 6.14 16.63 -2.95
CA ASP A 37 5.20 15.83 -3.70
C ASP A 37 5.57 15.67 -5.18
N LEU A 38 6.50 16.49 -5.69
CA LEU A 38 7.11 16.29 -7.00
C LEU A 38 7.79 14.92 -7.15
N VAL A 39 8.10 14.26 -6.05
CA VAL A 39 8.60 12.88 -6.04
C VAL A 39 7.60 11.89 -6.67
N LEU A 40 6.31 12.21 -6.74
CA LEU A 40 5.30 11.37 -7.39
C LEU A 40 5.56 11.22 -8.89
N SER A 41 5.97 12.30 -9.54
CA SER A 41 6.29 12.31 -10.97
C SER A 41 7.72 11.88 -11.26
N LYS A 42 8.69 12.36 -10.47
CA LYS A 42 10.12 12.15 -10.68
C LYS A 42 10.67 10.90 -9.99
N GLY A 43 10.00 10.43 -8.94
CA GLY A 43 10.45 9.29 -8.14
C GLY A 43 10.03 7.93 -8.66
N GLY A 44 10.49 6.89 -7.96
CA GLY A 44 10.22 5.50 -8.29
C GLY A 44 8.79 5.02 -7.98
N ALA A 45 8.50 3.78 -8.37
CA ALA A 45 7.20 3.15 -8.14
C ALA A 45 6.83 3.02 -6.65
N SER A 46 7.82 2.96 -5.75
CA SER A 46 7.59 2.93 -4.29
C SER A 46 6.91 4.19 -3.78
N ASN A 47 7.32 5.37 -4.28
CA ASN A 47 6.74 6.65 -3.88
C ASN A 47 5.28 6.76 -4.34
N ARG A 48 4.99 6.32 -5.58
CA ARG A 48 3.62 6.27 -6.10
C ARG A 48 2.73 5.31 -5.33
N ARG A 49 3.26 4.14 -4.95
CA ARG A 49 2.51 3.20 -4.09
C ARG A 49 2.24 3.77 -2.71
N LEU A 50 3.23 4.41 -2.09
CA LEU A 50 3.07 5.04 -0.78
C LEU A 50 2.01 6.15 -0.79
N PHE A 51 2.00 6.97 -1.84
CA PHE A 51 0.96 7.99 -2.02
C PHE A 51 -0.43 7.35 -2.13
N LEU A 52 -0.56 6.34 -2.98
CA LEU A 52 -1.80 5.59 -3.17
C LEU A 52 -2.28 4.97 -1.86
N ASP A 53 -1.39 4.33 -1.12
CA ASP A 53 -1.71 3.71 0.17
C ASP A 53 -2.20 4.75 1.20
N ARG A 54 -1.54 5.91 1.26
CA ARG A 54 -1.95 7.02 2.13
C ARG A 54 -3.34 7.55 1.77
N ALA A 55 -3.64 7.68 0.47
CA ALA A 55 -4.96 8.07 0.02
C ALA A 55 -6.02 7.03 0.43
N ILE A 56 -5.77 5.74 0.21
CA ILE A 56 -6.70 4.68 0.59
C ILE A 56 -6.93 4.64 2.12
N PHE A 57 -5.89 4.88 2.93
CA PHE A 57 -6.01 4.89 4.40
C PHE A 57 -7.05 5.88 4.91
N GLN A 58 -7.23 7.02 4.22
CA GLN A 58 -8.22 8.03 4.63
C GLN A 58 -9.66 7.53 4.48
N PHE A 59 -9.93 6.67 3.49
CA PHE A 59 -11.25 6.15 3.18
C PHE A 59 -11.51 4.74 3.74
N ASN A 60 -10.45 3.99 3.98
CA ASN A 60 -10.54 2.59 4.42
C ASN A 60 -9.51 2.26 5.51
N PRO A 61 -9.86 2.46 6.79
CA PRO A 61 -8.96 2.12 7.89
C PRO A 61 -8.58 0.64 7.97
N ALA A 62 -9.43 -0.28 7.46
CA ALA A 62 -9.11 -1.70 7.41
C ALA A 62 -7.95 -2.00 6.45
N TYR A 63 -7.77 -1.19 5.41
CA TYR A 63 -6.65 -1.29 4.49
C TYR A 63 -5.31 -1.09 5.20
N ALA A 64 -5.21 -0.17 6.14
CA ALA A 64 -3.99 0.06 6.92
C ALA A 64 -3.58 -1.18 7.72
N LYS A 65 -4.55 -1.93 8.27
CA LYS A 65 -4.29 -3.19 8.97
C LYS A 65 -3.78 -4.26 8.01
N THR A 66 -4.40 -4.39 6.84
CA THR A 66 -3.98 -5.33 5.79
C THR A 66 -2.57 -5.04 5.31
N THR A 67 -2.25 -3.78 5.03
CA THR A 67 -0.92 -3.35 4.58
C THR A 67 0.14 -3.66 5.63
N LYS A 68 -0.11 -3.34 6.89
CA LYS A 68 0.83 -3.65 7.98
C LYS A 68 1.04 -5.15 8.17
N ALA A 69 -0.02 -5.95 8.07
CA ALA A 69 0.07 -7.40 8.13
C ALA A 69 0.89 -7.96 6.96
N TYR A 70 0.65 -7.46 5.74
CA TYR A 70 1.43 -7.82 4.55
C TYR A 70 2.91 -7.52 4.71
N GLU A 71 3.25 -6.30 5.14
CA GLU A 71 4.65 -5.90 5.35
C GLU A 71 5.35 -6.81 6.37
N THR A 72 4.65 -7.17 7.43
CA THR A 72 5.18 -8.09 8.47
C THR A 72 5.41 -9.48 7.89
N ALA A 73 4.43 -10.04 7.17
CA ALA A 73 4.53 -11.35 6.56
C ALA A 73 5.65 -11.40 5.51
N LEU A 74 5.75 -10.36 4.67
CA LEU A 74 6.80 -10.23 3.66
C LEU A 74 8.19 -10.12 4.29
N LYS A 75 8.34 -9.34 5.37
CA LYS A 75 9.61 -9.23 6.10
C LYS A 75 10.04 -10.57 6.68
N ASN A 76 9.11 -11.30 7.31
CA ASN A 76 9.40 -12.62 7.87
C ASN A 76 9.80 -13.61 6.77
N ARG A 77 9.05 -13.66 5.66
CA ARG A 77 9.39 -14.49 4.48
C ARG A 77 10.78 -14.16 3.94
N ASN A 78 11.09 -12.89 3.76
CA ASN A 78 12.40 -12.46 3.22
C ASN A 78 13.55 -12.79 4.18
N SER A 79 13.34 -12.74 5.49
CA SER A 79 14.33 -13.19 6.47
C SER A 79 14.61 -14.68 6.33
N ILE A 80 13.54 -15.49 6.20
CA ILE A 80 13.66 -16.96 6.01
C ILE A 80 14.43 -17.27 4.73
N ILE A 81 14.12 -16.61 3.60
CA ILE A 81 14.84 -16.80 2.34
C ILE A 81 16.34 -16.50 2.52
N LYS A 82 16.66 -15.42 3.23
CA LYS A 82 18.06 -15.08 3.51
C LYS A 82 18.76 -16.15 4.33
N ASP A 83 18.09 -16.67 5.35
CA ASP A 83 18.65 -17.74 6.20
C ASP A 83 18.80 -19.06 5.45
N LEU A 84 17.85 -19.40 4.56
CA LEU A 84 17.92 -20.57 3.70
C LEU A 84 19.08 -20.52 2.70
N ARG A 85 19.36 -19.35 2.11
CA ARG A 85 20.52 -19.15 1.22
C ARG A 85 21.86 -19.41 1.93
N ILE A 86 21.92 -19.11 3.23
CA ILE A 86 23.14 -19.31 4.04
C ILE A 86 23.25 -20.76 4.51
N SER A 87 22.15 -21.36 4.96
CA SER A 87 22.14 -22.67 5.66
C SER A 87 21.89 -23.88 4.76
N GLY A 88 21.36 -23.67 3.56
CA GLY A 88 20.95 -24.74 2.64
C GLY A 88 19.81 -25.62 3.15
N LYS A 89 19.13 -25.22 4.24
CA LYS A 89 18.10 -26.03 4.91
C LYS A 89 16.71 -25.83 4.31
N ASN A 90 15.91 -26.82 4.53
CA ASN A 90 14.52 -27.12 4.18
C ASN A 90 13.65 -25.92 3.70
N GLN A 91 13.33 -25.90 2.40
CA GLN A 91 12.42 -24.94 1.75
C GLN A 91 10.96 -25.03 2.26
N SER A 92 10.57 -26.12 2.91
CA SER A 92 9.19 -26.33 3.39
C SER A 92 8.70 -25.27 4.38
N VAL A 93 9.63 -24.55 5.03
CA VAL A 93 9.27 -23.43 5.91
C VAL A 93 8.56 -22.31 5.14
N LEU A 94 8.86 -22.11 3.85
CA LEU A 94 8.19 -21.13 3.01
C LEU A 94 6.72 -21.47 2.72
N ASP A 95 6.36 -22.76 2.80
CA ASP A 95 4.98 -23.23 2.56
C ASP A 95 3.99 -22.65 3.60
N VAL A 96 4.48 -22.25 4.76
CA VAL A 96 3.68 -21.59 5.80
C VAL A 96 3.50 -20.10 5.52
N PHE A 97 4.54 -19.43 5.02
CA PHE A 97 4.54 -17.95 4.85
C PHE A 97 4.03 -17.52 3.48
N ASP A 98 4.29 -18.28 2.42
CA ASP A 98 3.87 -17.93 1.07
C ASP A 98 2.36 -17.74 0.94
N PRO A 99 1.48 -18.62 1.45
CA PRO A 99 0.03 -18.41 1.40
C PRO A 99 -0.41 -17.12 2.08
N GLN A 100 0.19 -16.77 3.22
CA GLN A 100 -0.14 -15.55 3.94
C GLN A 100 0.25 -14.29 3.17
N VAL A 101 1.45 -14.27 2.58
CA VAL A 101 1.91 -13.17 1.74
C VAL A 101 1.03 -13.01 0.51
N VAL A 102 0.67 -14.13 -0.14
CA VAL A 102 -0.20 -14.15 -1.31
C VAL A 102 -1.59 -13.61 -0.97
N GLU A 103 -2.21 -14.09 0.09
CA GLU A 103 -3.55 -13.65 0.50
C GLU A 103 -3.59 -12.16 0.83
N LEU A 104 -2.67 -11.69 1.68
CA LEU A 104 -2.61 -10.28 2.09
C LEU A 104 -2.25 -9.37 0.92
N GLY A 105 -1.30 -9.79 0.08
CA GLY A 105 -0.88 -9.07 -1.12
C GLY A 105 -2.02 -8.94 -2.14
N SER A 106 -2.78 -10.02 -2.36
CA SER A 106 -3.94 -10.01 -3.25
C SER A 106 -5.02 -9.06 -2.76
N LYS A 107 -5.34 -9.08 -1.46
CA LYS A 107 -6.29 -8.15 -0.84
C LYS A 107 -5.85 -6.68 -1.03
N MET A 108 -4.57 -6.41 -0.82
CA MET A 108 -4.00 -5.07 -0.96
C MET A 108 -4.05 -4.58 -2.41
N VAL A 109 -3.68 -5.43 -3.37
CA VAL A 109 -3.74 -5.10 -4.81
C VAL A 109 -5.18 -4.87 -5.27
N PHE A 110 -6.12 -5.71 -4.84
CA PHE A 110 -7.54 -5.54 -5.14
C PHE A 110 -8.05 -4.17 -4.68
N GLN A 111 -7.74 -3.77 -3.46
CA GLN A 111 -8.18 -2.48 -2.91
C GLN A 111 -7.55 -1.29 -3.64
N ARG A 112 -6.30 -1.41 -4.09
CA ARG A 112 -5.65 -0.40 -4.95
C ARG A 112 -6.33 -0.26 -6.29
N LEU A 113 -6.70 -1.37 -6.92
CA LEU A 113 -7.42 -1.38 -8.20
C LEU A 113 -8.79 -0.74 -8.08
N GLU A 114 -9.56 -1.09 -7.06
CA GLU A 114 -10.88 -0.49 -6.81
C GLU A 114 -10.78 1.01 -6.51
N PHE A 115 -9.76 1.42 -5.75
CA PHE A 115 -9.53 2.84 -5.50
C PHE A 115 -9.20 3.59 -6.79
N ILE A 116 -8.26 3.10 -7.60
CA ILE A 116 -7.89 3.74 -8.87
C ILE A 116 -9.10 3.81 -9.82
N LYS A 117 -9.92 2.77 -9.89
CA LYS A 117 -11.13 2.75 -10.70
C LYS A 117 -12.11 3.88 -10.33
N SER A 118 -12.35 4.08 -9.04
CA SER A 118 -13.22 5.16 -8.56
C SER A 118 -12.56 6.53 -8.63
N PHE A 119 -11.25 6.62 -8.34
CA PHE A 119 -10.49 7.86 -8.34
C PHE A 119 -10.26 8.43 -9.74
N ARG A 120 -10.13 7.56 -10.75
CA ARG A 120 -9.80 7.91 -12.13
C ARG A 120 -10.68 9.02 -12.69
N LYS A 121 -11.99 8.97 -12.46
CA LYS A 121 -12.94 9.99 -12.92
C LYS A 121 -12.56 11.38 -12.38
N TYR A 122 -12.40 11.49 -11.08
CA TYR A 122 -12.06 12.76 -10.43
C TYR A 122 -10.68 13.29 -10.82
N PHE A 123 -9.73 12.37 -11.01
CA PHE A 123 -8.39 12.73 -11.48
C PHE A 123 -8.43 13.33 -12.90
N LEU A 124 -9.18 12.74 -13.82
CA LEU A 124 -9.30 13.23 -15.19
C LEU A 124 -10.00 14.59 -15.25
N GLU A 125 -11.09 14.76 -14.51
CA GLU A 125 -11.84 16.03 -14.43
C GLU A 125 -10.97 17.17 -13.87
N ALA A 126 -10.23 16.89 -12.78
CA ALA A 126 -9.33 17.87 -12.18
C ALA A 126 -8.18 18.23 -13.12
N TYR A 127 -7.59 17.24 -13.79
CA TYR A 127 -6.50 17.46 -14.73
C TYR A 127 -6.94 18.26 -15.94
N GLU A 128 -8.09 17.97 -16.54
CA GLU A 128 -8.67 18.71 -17.65
C GLU A 128 -8.86 20.18 -17.29
N THR A 129 -9.37 20.45 -16.08
CA THR A 129 -9.55 21.82 -15.57
C THR A 129 -8.22 22.56 -15.42
N LEU A 130 -7.19 21.89 -14.91
CA LEU A 130 -5.88 22.50 -14.66
C LEU A 130 -5.05 22.69 -15.93
N SER A 131 -5.17 21.79 -16.90
CA SER A 131 -4.41 21.82 -18.16
C SER A 131 -5.12 22.56 -19.29
N SER A 132 -6.29 23.14 -19.04
CA SER A 132 -7.14 23.77 -20.08
C SER A 132 -7.44 22.85 -21.28
N GLY A 133 -7.41 21.52 -21.04
CA GLY A 133 -7.68 20.52 -22.07
C GLY A 133 -6.55 20.26 -23.07
N GLU A 134 -5.37 20.88 -22.90
CA GLU A 134 -4.27 20.77 -23.87
C GLU A 134 -3.62 19.38 -23.91
N GLN A 135 -3.70 18.60 -22.83
CA GLN A 135 -3.05 17.30 -22.73
C GLN A 135 -4.01 16.23 -22.26
N LYS A 136 -3.94 15.07 -22.90
CA LYS A 136 -4.66 13.87 -22.45
C LYS A 136 -3.78 13.06 -21.52
N VAL A 137 -4.33 12.73 -20.34
CA VAL A 137 -3.67 11.89 -19.35
C VAL A 137 -4.56 10.73 -18.96
N ASP A 138 -3.97 9.72 -18.39
CA ASP A 138 -4.68 8.63 -17.73
C ASP A 138 -3.91 8.11 -16.53
N ILE A 139 -4.64 7.51 -15.58
CA ILE A 139 -4.08 6.86 -14.41
C ILE A 139 -4.47 5.39 -14.39
N THR A 140 -3.47 4.52 -14.30
CA THR A 140 -3.68 3.07 -14.23
C THR A 140 -2.79 2.45 -13.16
N TYR A 141 -3.27 1.36 -12.54
CA TYR A 141 -2.46 0.52 -11.67
C TYR A 141 -2.17 -0.79 -12.38
N ARG A 142 -0.90 -1.02 -12.72
CA ARG A 142 -0.47 -2.26 -13.38
C ARG A 142 -0.08 -3.30 -12.35
N VAL A 143 -0.69 -4.46 -12.42
CA VAL A 143 -0.26 -5.66 -11.73
C VAL A 143 0.65 -6.44 -12.68
N ILE A 144 1.85 -6.79 -12.21
CA ILE A 144 2.79 -7.55 -13.04
C ILE A 144 2.17 -8.90 -13.38
N ARG A 145 2.11 -9.21 -14.68
CA ARG A 145 1.72 -10.51 -15.28
C ARG A 145 0.23 -10.86 -15.32
N THR A 146 -0.70 -10.07 -14.75
CA THR A 146 -2.13 -10.36 -14.94
C THR A 146 -3.00 -9.12 -14.85
N ASN A 147 -4.03 -9.06 -15.70
CA ASN A 147 -5.13 -8.11 -15.60
C ASN A 147 -6.38 -8.73 -14.93
N ASP A 148 -6.33 -10.01 -14.61
CA ASP A 148 -7.43 -10.75 -14.01
C ASP A 148 -7.22 -10.92 -12.51
N LEU A 149 -8.15 -10.40 -11.72
CA LEU A 149 -8.14 -10.48 -10.27
C LEU A 149 -8.15 -11.92 -9.73
N LYS A 150 -8.78 -12.85 -10.49
CA LYS A 150 -8.83 -14.26 -10.11
C LYS A 150 -7.45 -14.93 -10.18
N ASN A 151 -6.55 -14.38 -10.99
CA ASN A 151 -5.21 -14.90 -11.21
C ASN A 151 -4.14 -14.13 -10.42
N LEU A 152 -4.50 -13.21 -9.51
CA LEU A 152 -3.54 -12.48 -8.68
C LEU A 152 -2.69 -13.38 -7.78
N VAL A 153 -3.22 -14.52 -7.40
CA VAL A 153 -2.50 -15.49 -6.55
C VAL A 153 -1.30 -16.11 -7.29
N TYR A 154 -1.47 -16.41 -8.57
CA TYR A 154 -0.47 -17.11 -9.38
C TYR A 154 0.89 -16.39 -9.52
N PRO A 155 0.96 -15.07 -9.79
CA PRO A 155 2.22 -14.35 -9.89
C PRO A 155 3.07 -14.33 -8.61
N PHE A 156 2.44 -14.47 -7.44
CA PHE A 156 3.17 -14.53 -6.17
C PHE A 156 3.86 -15.88 -5.97
N TYR A 157 3.24 -16.97 -6.45
CA TYR A 157 3.86 -18.30 -6.38
C TYR A 157 5.03 -18.45 -7.36
N LEU A 158 4.92 -17.92 -8.59
CA LEU A 158 5.98 -18.04 -9.61
C LEU A 158 7.30 -17.36 -9.20
N ARG A 159 7.26 -16.36 -8.32
CA ARG A 159 8.46 -15.68 -7.84
C ARG A 159 9.26 -16.47 -6.82
N ARG A 160 8.70 -17.53 -6.27
CA ARG A 160 9.40 -18.35 -5.28
C ARG A 160 10.70 -18.94 -5.81
N GLU A 161 10.70 -19.44 -7.06
CA GLU A 161 11.88 -19.99 -7.72
C GLU A 161 12.91 -18.92 -8.08
N GLU A 162 12.44 -17.71 -8.44
CA GLU A 162 13.30 -16.57 -8.74
C GLU A 162 13.94 -15.96 -7.46
N ASP A 163 13.32 -16.16 -6.30
CA ASP A 163 13.76 -15.61 -5.02
C ASP A 163 14.78 -16.51 -4.30
N LEU A 164 14.85 -17.82 -4.62
CA LEU A 164 15.79 -18.81 -4.06
C LEU A 164 17.02 -19.00 -4.94
#